data_9930a99e8e068faab2be85cb3b4b944e
#
_entry.id   9930a99e8e068faab2be85cb3b4b944e
#
_cell.length_a   1.000
_cell.length_b   1.000
_cell.length_c   1.000
_cell.angle_alpha   90.00
_cell.angle_beta   90.00
_cell.angle_gamma   90.00
#
_symmetry.space_group_name_H-M   'P 1'
#
loop_
_entity.id
_entity.type
_entity.pdbx_description
1 polymer ?
#
loop_
_entity_poly.entity_id
_entity_poly.type
_entity_poly.pdbx_seq_one_letter_code
_entity_poly.pdbx_strand_id
1 'polypeptide(L)'
;MNNGMNEGGAGRRVASPVVPGTIMLLSAVLSAFGTAKGNVLMGLLLMMASAAMLALLICMRASLICCILCPVAVVTGSVIITVMGGGLDSVIVFCAFVAVGGVLALCTVKKSDRTGTVIAMSASFALMLLIALIAEYFMSGGVFSAEGVKAFAEGKINVIRTAISDMVYAYAETLKGMGQTVDKSDVKELAKTLADSFIMLMPGLMIAFLQIFCYFVTCIFTFSARKARCEVIIPSPRWELYPTMVTVIIYAVSIVLFGITYIFASASSSGSVVNIVAYNLVLITSPVFAATGVGMLAEKKSPMVYGRRGMFIFMFVILLVFAPQITYTMVSIFGAVAVFIKRRAESLPKNDDDNGMM
;
A
#
# COMPACT_ATOMS: atom_id res chain seq x y z
N MET A 1 5.10 -5.92 63.35
CA MET A 1 5.17 -4.61 62.72
C MET A 1 5.28 -4.85 61.22
N ASN A 2 4.13 -4.86 60.54
CA ASN A 2 4.03 -5.09 59.09
C ASN A 2 4.01 -3.75 58.39
N ASN A 3 5.11 -3.34 57.80
CA ASN A 3 5.15 -2.20 56.87
C ASN A 3 4.67 -2.69 55.48
N GLY A 4 3.35 -2.58 55.28
CA GLY A 4 2.76 -2.69 53.94
C GLY A 4 3.26 -1.55 53.08
N MET A 5 4.22 -1.81 52.19
CA MET A 5 4.49 -0.93 51.07
C MET A 5 3.28 -0.96 50.14
N ASN A 6 2.46 0.05 50.23
CA ASN A 6 1.50 0.43 49.19
C ASN A 6 2.32 0.87 47.95
N GLU A 7 2.65 -0.07 47.07
CA GLU A 7 2.97 0.28 45.70
C GLU A 7 1.74 0.82 45.02
N GLY A 8 1.60 2.14 45.13
CA GLY A 8 0.64 2.90 44.35
C GLY A 8 0.91 2.70 42.87
N GLY A 9 0.25 1.70 42.31
CA GLY A 9 0.20 1.50 40.87
C GLY A 9 -0.39 2.78 40.25
N ALA A 10 0.50 3.66 39.79
CA ALA A 10 0.10 4.81 38.98
C ALA A 10 -0.63 4.24 37.75
N GLY A 11 -1.94 4.14 37.86
CA GLY A 11 -2.81 3.66 36.80
C GLY A 11 -2.46 4.42 35.52
N ARG A 12 -1.82 3.74 34.59
CA ARG A 12 -1.49 4.30 33.29
C ARG A 12 -2.79 4.77 32.65
N ARG A 13 -3.01 6.11 32.67
CA ARG A 13 -4.20 6.70 32.06
C ARG A 13 -4.13 6.40 30.55
N VAL A 14 -5.02 5.52 30.09
CA VAL A 14 -5.27 5.30 28.66
C VAL A 14 -5.75 6.63 28.07
N ALA A 15 -5.26 7.02 26.89
CA ALA A 15 -5.68 8.24 26.24
C ALA A 15 -7.21 8.24 26.02
N SER A 16 -7.82 9.41 26.09
CA SER A 16 -9.25 9.56 25.83
C SER A 16 -9.58 9.14 24.39
N PRO A 17 -10.60 8.31 24.16
CA PRO A 17 -11.01 7.89 22.81
C PRO A 17 -11.62 9.04 21.98
N VAL A 18 -11.90 10.18 22.59
CA VAL A 18 -12.42 11.37 21.91
C VAL A 18 -11.43 11.88 20.85
N VAL A 19 -10.14 11.93 21.17
CA VAL A 19 -9.11 12.43 20.24
C VAL A 19 -9.03 11.59 18.95
N PRO A 20 -8.86 10.25 19.01
CA PRO A 20 -8.91 9.43 17.80
C PRO A 20 -10.24 9.56 17.04
N GLY A 21 -11.36 9.66 17.75
CA GLY A 21 -12.68 9.84 17.14
C GLY A 21 -12.80 11.14 16.36
N THR A 22 -12.33 12.25 16.92
CA THR A 22 -12.31 13.55 16.24
C THR A 22 -11.41 13.53 15.02
N ILE A 23 -10.20 12.94 15.12
CA ILE A 23 -9.28 12.81 13.99
C ILE A 23 -9.91 11.95 12.90
N MET A 24 -10.54 10.82 13.23
CA MET A 24 -11.25 9.97 12.29
C MET A 24 -12.33 10.75 11.51
N LEU A 25 -13.20 11.46 12.23
CA LEU A 25 -14.28 12.21 11.62
C LEU A 25 -13.74 13.32 10.69
N LEU A 26 -12.81 14.14 11.18
CA LEU A 26 -12.23 15.23 10.39
C LEU A 26 -11.50 14.71 9.16
N SER A 27 -10.68 13.67 9.30
CA SER A 27 -9.96 13.10 8.17
C SER A 27 -10.90 12.45 7.15
N ALA A 28 -11.99 11.81 7.58
CA ALA A 28 -13.00 11.26 6.68
C ALA A 28 -13.72 12.36 5.88
N VAL A 29 -14.17 13.42 6.56
CA VAL A 29 -14.84 14.57 5.90
C VAL A 29 -13.90 15.25 4.90
N LEU A 30 -12.66 15.52 5.29
CA LEU A 30 -11.65 16.10 4.40
C LEU A 30 -11.26 15.16 3.25
N SER A 31 -11.24 13.85 3.47
CA SER A 31 -11.04 12.84 2.43
C SER A 31 -12.15 12.91 1.37
N ALA A 32 -13.41 12.99 1.82
CA ALA A 32 -14.55 13.13 0.92
C ALA A 32 -14.43 14.41 0.06
N PHE A 33 -14.04 15.52 0.67
CA PHE A 33 -13.76 16.77 -0.05
C PHE A 33 -12.63 16.63 -1.07
N GLY A 34 -11.51 16.02 -0.67
CA GLY A 34 -10.37 15.77 -1.56
C GLY A 34 -10.76 14.94 -2.78
N THR A 35 -11.49 13.86 -2.56
CA THR A 35 -12.00 12.97 -3.62
C THR A 35 -12.95 13.73 -4.56
N ALA A 36 -13.91 14.47 -4.01
CA ALA A 36 -14.89 15.21 -4.78
C ALA A 36 -14.28 16.36 -5.61
N LYS A 37 -13.19 16.98 -5.14
CA LYS A 37 -12.43 18.01 -5.88
C LYS A 37 -11.43 17.43 -6.90
N GLY A 38 -11.35 16.14 -7.06
CA GLY A 38 -10.38 15.48 -7.93
C GLY A 38 -8.95 15.43 -7.37
N ASN A 39 -8.75 15.85 -6.13
CA ASN A 39 -7.45 15.70 -5.46
C ASN A 39 -7.33 14.30 -4.83
N VAL A 40 -7.17 13.31 -5.70
CA VAL A 40 -7.15 11.88 -5.32
C VAL A 40 -6.07 11.59 -4.27
N LEU A 41 -4.89 12.18 -4.39
CA LEU A 41 -3.79 11.95 -3.45
C LEU A 41 -4.15 12.40 -2.03
N MET A 42 -4.68 13.62 -1.89
CA MET A 42 -5.12 14.14 -0.60
C MET A 42 -6.27 13.30 -0.03
N GLY A 43 -7.24 12.93 -0.88
CA GLY A 43 -8.34 12.04 -0.50
C GLY A 43 -7.84 10.72 0.08
N LEU A 44 -6.90 10.06 -0.60
CA LEU A 44 -6.32 8.78 -0.17
C LEU A 44 -5.50 8.90 1.14
N LEU A 45 -4.67 9.93 1.28
CA LEU A 45 -3.88 10.15 2.51
C LEU A 45 -4.78 10.35 3.74
N LEU A 46 -5.86 11.11 3.59
CA LEU A 46 -6.81 11.32 4.67
C LEU A 46 -7.66 10.07 4.95
N MET A 47 -7.97 9.29 3.92
CA MET A 47 -8.62 7.99 4.07
C MET A 47 -7.75 6.99 4.85
N MET A 48 -6.42 6.99 4.65
CA MET A 48 -5.49 6.20 5.47
C MET A 48 -5.59 6.57 6.95
N ALA A 49 -5.61 7.88 7.25
CA ALA A 49 -5.73 8.35 8.62
C ALA A 49 -7.07 7.93 9.24
N SER A 50 -8.17 8.05 8.50
CA SER A 50 -9.51 7.65 8.95
C SER A 50 -9.58 6.16 9.28
N ALA A 51 -9.06 5.31 8.39
CA ALA A 51 -9.02 3.86 8.58
C ALA A 51 -8.19 3.47 9.83
N ALA A 52 -7.02 4.09 10.01
CA ALA A 52 -6.15 3.84 11.15
C ALA A 52 -6.81 4.27 12.48
N MET A 53 -7.48 5.43 12.51
CA MET A 53 -8.16 5.92 13.69
C MET A 53 -9.41 5.10 14.04
N LEU A 54 -10.16 4.64 13.02
CA LEU A 54 -11.28 3.72 13.24
C LEU A 54 -10.81 2.41 13.88
N ALA A 55 -9.74 1.81 13.36
CA ALA A 55 -9.14 0.61 13.95
C ALA A 55 -8.71 0.85 15.40
N LEU A 56 -8.11 2.00 15.69
CA LEU A 56 -7.70 2.38 17.05
C LEU A 56 -8.90 2.47 18.00
N LEU A 57 -10.00 3.12 17.59
CA LEU A 57 -11.23 3.21 18.38
C LEU A 57 -11.81 1.85 18.73
N ILE A 58 -11.86 0.94 17.75
CA ILE A 58 -12.33 -0.44 17.96
C ILE A 58 -11.42 -1.16 18.96
N CYS A 59 -10.11 -1.05 18.81
CA CYS A 59 -9.14 -1.67 19.72
C CYS A 59 -9.18 -1.09 21.14
N MET A 60 -9.50 0.20 21.28
CA MET A 60 -9.71 0.85 22.60
C MET A 60 -11.05 0.45 23.24
N ARG A 61 -11.85 -0.40 22.61
CA ARG A 61 -13.20 -0.80 23.02
C ARG A 61 -14.14 0.41 23.22
N ALA A 62 -13.91 1.48 22.50
CA ALA A 62 -14.76 2.66 22.49
C ALA A 62 -16.01 2.45 21.61
N SER A 63 -16.75 1.36 21.86
CA SER A 63 -17.85 0.89 21.02
C SER A 63 -18.91 1.98 20.79
N LEU A 64 -19.29 2.71 21.83
CA LEU A 64 -20.31 3.74 21.74
C LEU A 64 -19.87 4.91 20.84
N ILE A 65 -18.64 5.38 21.00
CA ILE A 65 -18.07 6.45 20.16
C ILE A 65 -17.95 5.96 18.71
N CYS A 66 -17.48 4.73 18.50
CA CYS A 66 -17.36 4.14 17.19
C CYS A 66 -18.72 3.99 16.48
N CYS A 67 -19.76 3.50 17.20
CA CYS A 67 -21.12 3.34 16.67
C CYS A 67 -21.78 4.67 16.30
N ILE A 68 -21.41 5.79 16.91
CA ILE A 68 -21.94 7.11 16.57
C ILE A 68 -21.10 7.78 15.47
N LEU A 69 -19.78 7.88 15.65
CA LEU A 69 -18.93 8.66 14.77
C LEU A 69 -18.70 8.00 13.40
N CYS A 70 -18.67 6.67 13.33
CA CYS A 70 -18.46 5.99 12.05
C CYS A 70 -19.64 6.19 11.07
N PRO A 71 -20.92 5.95 11.45
CA PRO A 71 -22.05 6.29 10.60
C PRO A 71 -22.12 7.78 10.26
N VAL A 72 -21.84 8.67 11.20
CA VAL A 72 -21.81 10.13 10.94
C VAL A 72 -20.76 10.46 9.89
N ALA A 73 -19.54 9.90 9.98
CA ALA A 73 -18.49 10.12 9.01
C ALA A 73 -18.89 9.59 7.61
N VAL A 74 -19.49 8.39 7.55
CA VAL A 74 -19.95 7.78 6.29
C VAL A 74 -21.06 8.63 5.66
N VAL A 75 -22.10 8.98 6.42
CA VAL A 75 -23.22 9.77 5.89
C VAL A 75 -22.75 11.15 5.44
N THR A 76 -22.00 11.87 6.27
CA THR A 76 -21.51 13.21 5.93
C THR A 76 -20.61 13.19 4.70
N GLY A 77 -19.67 12.23 4.62
CA GLY A 77 -18.78 12.09 3.48
C GLY A 77 -19.53 11.71 2.19
N SER A 78 -20.50 10.80 2.29
CA SER A 78 -21.34 10.41 1.15
C SER A 78 -22.17 11.59 0.62
N VAL A 79 -22.75 12.40 1.50
CA VAL A 79 -23.50 13.61 1.13
C VAL A 79 -22.57 14.61 0.44
N ILE A 80 -21.37 14.85 0.97
CA ILE A 80 -20.38 15.76 0.35
C ILE A 80 -20.05 15.29 -1.07
N ILE A 81 -19.70 14.00 -1.25
CA ILE A 81 -19.35 13.45 -2.57
C ILE A 81 -20.52 13.61 -3.55
N THR A 82 -21.74 13.27 -3.13
CA THR A 82 -22.95 13.32 -3.98
C THR A 82 -23.30 14.78 -4.35
N VAL A 83 -23.27 15.70 -3.40
CA VAL A 83 -23.56 17.12 -3.64
C VAL A 83 -22.55 17.75 -4.58
N MET A 84 -21.30 17.29 -4.54
CA MET A 84 -20.23 17.75 -5.44
C MET A 84 -20.20 17.04 -6.79
N GLY A 85 -21.19 16.21 -7.11
CA GLY A 85 -21.33 15.53 -8.40
C GLY A 85 -20.60 14.19 -8.52
N GLY A 86 -20.10 13.63 -7.40
CA GLY A 86 -19.51 12.30 -7.39
C GLY A 86 -20.59 11.20 -7.51
N GLY A 87 -20.27 10.13 -8.22
CA GLY A 87 -21.15 8.97 -8.39
C GLY A 87 -21.16 8.02 -7.19
N LEU A 88 -22.02 7.00 -7.26
CA LEU A 88 -22.10 5.95 -6.24
C LEU A 88 -20.78 5.17 -6.09
N ASP A 89 -20.04 4.98 -7.19
CA ASP A 89 -18.70 4.41 -7.21
C ASP A 89 -17.74 5.16 -6.28
N SER A 90 -17.72 6.48 -6.36
CA SER A 90 -16.92 7.35 -5.50
C SER A 90 -17.30 7.24 -4.02
N VAL A 91 -18.60 7.09 -3.74
CA VAL A 91 -19.10 6.86 -2.37
C VAL A 91 -18.63 5.50 -1.85
N ILE A 92 -18.70 4.45 -2.67
CA ILE A 92 -18.26 3.11 -2.28
C ILE A 92 -16.74 3.09 -2.02
N VAL A 93 -15.94 3.72 -2.89
CA VAL A 93 -14.49 3.85 -2.70
C VAL A 93 -14.18 4.63 -1.41
N PHE A 94 -14.91 5.71 -1.15
CA PHE A 94 -14.79 6.45 0.12
C PHE A 94 -15.07 5.56 1.33
N CYS A 95 -16.12 4.72 1.28
CA CYS A 95 -16.47 3.80 2.36
C CYS A 95 -15.43 2.69 2.61
N ALA A 96 -14.45 2.53 1.72
CA ALA A 96 -13.38 1.53 1.90
C ALA A 96 -12.56 1.76 3.19
N PHE A 97 -12.52 2.99 3.74
CA PHE A 97 -11.85 3.23 5.03
C PHE A 97 -12.47 2.41 6.18
N VAL A 98 -13.78 2.18 6.13
CA VAL A 98 -14.50 1.35 7.12
C VAL A 98 -14.08 -0.10 7.01
N ALA A 99 -14.05 -0.64 5.77
CA ALA A 99 -13.64 -2.01 5.52
C ALA A 99 -12.17 -2.25 5.93
N VAL A 100 -11.27 -1.38 5.49
CA VAL A 100 -9.83 -1.47 5.81
C VAL A 100 -9.58 -1.31 7.30
N GLY A 101 -10.19 -0.31 7.95
CA GLY A 101 -10.06 -0.07 9.39
C GLY A 101 -10.65 -1.20 10.23
N GLY A 102 -11.80 -1.74 9.82
CA GLY A 102 -12.43 -2.89 10.47
C GLY A 102 -11.58 -4.16 10.38
N VAL A 103 -11.03 -4.47 9.22
CA VAL A 103 -10.12 -5.61 9.03
C VAL A 103 -8.84 -5.43 9.84
N LEU A 104 -8.26 -4.22 9.87
CA LEU A 104 -7.08 -3.94 10.70
C LEU A 104 -7.37 -4.20 12.18
N ALA A 105 -8.52 -3.75 12.69
CA ALA A 105 -8.93 -4.00 14.07
C ALA A 105 -9.10 -5.49 14.35
N LEU A 106 -9.78 -6.23 13.46
CA LEU A 106 -9.98 -7.68 13.59
C LEU A 106 -8.66 -8.45 13.61
N CYS A 107 -7.75 -8.13 12.69
CA CYS A 107 -6.42 -8.73 12.64
C CYS A 107 -5.61 -8.43 13.91
N THR A 108 -5.74 -7.21 14.44
CA THR A 108 -5.07 -6.81 15.67
C THR A 108 -5.62 -7.57 16.88
N VAL A 109 -6.93 -7.71 17.01
CA VAL A 109 -7.57 -8.49 18.09
C VAL A 109 -7.19 -9.97 17.99
N LYS A 110 -7.12 -10.52 16.79
CA LYS A 110 -6.69 -11.91 16.53
C LYS A 110 -5.18 -12.12 16.65
N LYS A 111 -4.41 -11.05 16.90
CA LYS A 111 -2.93 -11.09 16.97
C LYS A 111 -2.30 -11.64 15.68
N SER A 112 -2.90 -11.35 14.53
CA SER A 112 -2.35 -11.73 13.22
C SER A 112 -0.98 -11.06 13.00
N ASP A 113 -0.12 -11.73 12.24
CA ASP A 113 1.16 -11.15 11.84
C ASP A 113 0.94 -9.93 10.91
N ARG A 114 1.95 -9.09 10.79
CA ARG A 114 1.84 -7.84 10.03
C ARG A 114 1.63 -8.10 8.54
N THR A 115 2.30 -9.10 8.00
CA THR A 115 2.18 -9.47 6.58
C THR A 115 0.75 -9.93 6.27
N GLY A 116 0.20 -10.85 7.07
CA GLY A 116 -1.17 -11.32 6.94
C GLY A 116 -2.19 -10.19 7.11
N THR A 117 -1.93 -9.25 8.03
CA THR A 117 -2.76 -8.06 8.22
C THR A 117 -2.79 -7.18 6.97
N VAL A 118 -1.62 -6.87 6.37
CA VAL A 118 -1.54 -6.06 5.14
C VAL A 118 -2.24 -6.76 3.98
N ILE A 119 -2.04 -8.07 3.81
CA ILE A 119 -2.71 -8.85 2.76
C ILE A 119 -4.24 -8.83 2.95
N ALA A 120 -4.74 -9.07 4.16
CA ALA A 120 -6.18 -9.06 4.45
C ALA A 120 -6.81 -7.69 4.20
N MET A 121 -6.15 -6.60 4.60
CA MET A 121 -6.57 -5.24 4.33
C MET A 121 -6.58 -4.94 2.83
N SER A 122 -5.53 -5.34 2.10
CA SER A 122 -5.44 -5.15 0.65
C SER A 122 -6.55 -5.91 -0.09
N ALA A 123 -6.85 -7.13 0.32
CA ALA A 123 -7.95 -7.91 -0.23
C ALA A 123 -9.32 -7.25 0.05
N SER A 124 -9.51 -6.73 1.26
CA SER A 124 -10.72 -5.99 1.63
C SER A 124 -10.90 -4.71 0.79
N PHE A 125 -9.82 -3.96 0.57
CA PHE A 125 -9.87 -2.77 -0.26
C PHE A 125 -10.11 -3.12 -1.73
N ALA A 126 -9.43 -4.15 -2.26
CA ALA A 126 -9.67 -4.64 -3.62
C ALA A 126 -11.13 -5.07 -3.83
N LEU A 127 -11.74 -5.73 -2.84
CA LEU A 127 -13.15 -6.08 -2.88
C LEU A 127 -14.05 -4.84 -2.95
N MET A 128 -13.76 -3.78 -2.19
CA MET A 128 -14.52 -2.52 -2.26
C MET A 128 -14.38 -1.85 -3.62
N LEU A 129 -13.17 -1.86 -4.23
CA LEU A 129 -12.98 -1.35 -5.59
C LEU A 129 -13.76 -2.17 -6.62
N LEU A 130 -13.79 -3.49 -6.47
CA LEU A 130 -14.59 -4.36 -7.35
C LEU A 130 -16.08 -4.06 -7.22
N ILE A 131 -16.59 -3.89 -6.00
CA ILE A 131 -17.99 -3.50 -5.75
C ILE A 131 -18.28 -2.13 -6.38
N ALA A 132 -17.36 -1.16 -6.28
CA ALA A 132 -17.51 0.15 -6.92
C ALA A 132 -17.62 0.04 -8.45
N LEU A 133 -16.77 -0.77 -9.08
CA LEU A 133 -16.81 -1.02 -10.53
C LEU A 133 -18.10 -1.70 -10.96
N ILE A 134 -18.58 -2.68 -10.17
CA ILE A 134 -19.86 -3.35 -10.44
C ILE A 134 -21.02 -2.36 -10.30
N ALA A 135 -21.03 -1.53 -9.27
CA ALA A 135 -22.04 -0.51 -9.07
C ALA A 135 -22.07 0.50 -10.25
N GLU A 136 -20.90 0.98 -10.67
CA GLU A 136 -20.78 1.86 -11.83
C GLU A 136 -21.30 1.22 -13.11
N TYR A 137 -20.98 -0.07 -13.34
CA TYR A 137 -21.49 -0.82 -14.49
C TYR A 137 -23.01 -0.84 -14.53
N PHE A 138 -23.68 -1.15 -13.42
CA PHE A 138 -25.15 -1.18 -13.38
C PHE A 138 -25.77 0.21 -13.47
N MET A 139 -25.16 1.22 -12.85
CA MET A 139 -25.64 2.60 -12.93
C MET A 139 -25.51 3.18 -14.34
N SER A 140 -24.55 2.71 -15.13
CA SER A 140 -24.42 3.07 -16.55
C SER A 140 -25.40 2.31 -17.49
N GLY A 141 -26.33 1.54 -16.94
CA GLY A 141 -27.30 0.76 -17.71
C GLY A 141 -26.78 -0.59 -18.23
N GLY A 142 -25.70 -1.09 -17.65
CA GLY A 142 -25.10 -2.38 -18.00
C GLY A 142 -26.05 -3.56 -17.76
N VAL A 143 -26.22 -4.41 -18.77
CA VAL A 143 -26.96 -5.66 -18.67
C VAL A 143 -25.98 -6.80 -18.43
N PHE A 144 -26.34 -7.77 -17.59
CA PHE A 144 -25.47 -8.90 -17.24
C PHE A 144 -25.25 -9.81 -18.47
N SER A 145 -24.34 -9.39 -19.36
CA SER A 145 -23.94 -10.15 -20.54
C SER A 145 -22.41 -10.06 -20.69
N ALA A 146 -21.80 -11.10 -21.25
CA ALA A 146 -20.36 -11.10 -21.50
C ALA A 146 -19.92 -9.94 -22.43
N GLU A 147 -20.76 -9.61 -23.41
CA GLU A 147 -20.53 -8.50 -24.34
C GLU A 147 -20.62 -7.15 -23.64
N GLY A 148 -21.61 -6.96 -22.76
CA GLY A 148 -21.78 -5.72 -21.99
C GLY A 148 -20.59 -5.48 -21.03
N VAL A 149 -20.15 -6.51 -20.31
CA VAL A 149 -18.99 -6.43 -19.43
C VAL A 149 -17.71 -6.12 -20.24
N LYS A 150 -17.53 -6.75 -21.41
CA LYS A 150 -16.40 -6.48 -22.29
C LYS A 150 -16.41 -5.04 -22.79
N ALA A 151 -17.55 -4.56 -23.28
CA ALA A 151 -17.69 -3.17 -23.76
C ALA A 151 -17.40 -2.14 -22.65
N PHE A 152 -17.87 -2.39 -21.41
CA PHE A 152 -17.57 -1.55 -20.26
C PHE A 152 -16.08 -1.54 -19.93
N ALA A 153 -15.44 -2.72 -19.89
CA ALA A 153 -14.00 -2.82 -19.65
C ALA A 153 -13.18 -2.10 -20.73
N GLU A 154 -13.53 -2.27 -22.00
CA GLU A 154 -12.91 -1.55 -23.12
C GLU A 154 -13.09 -0.04 -23.01
N GLY A 155 -14.27 0.41 -22.57
CA GLY A 155 -14.54 1.82 -22.28
C GLY A 155 -13.59 2.37 -21.22
N LYS A 156 -13.41 1.66 -20.11
CA LYS A 156 -12.46 2.04 -19.03
C LYS A 156 -11.01 2.05 -19.50
N ILE A 157 -10.62 1.04 -20.27
CA ILE A 157 -9.27 0.96 -20.88
C ILE A 157 -9.02 2.17 -21.80
N ASN A 158 -10.02 2.55 -22.60
CA ASN A 158 -9.91 3.71 -23.50
C ASN A 158 -9.76 5.03 -22.73
N VAL A 159 -10.46 5.20 -21.62
CA VAL A 159 -10.27 6.38 -20.74
C VAL A 159 -8.83 6.47 -20.24
N ILE A 160 -8.25 5.35 -19.79
CA ILE A 160 -6.86 5.30 -19.33
C ILE A 160 -5.90 5.59 -20.50
N ARG A 161 -6.15 4.99 -21.67
CA ARG A 161 -5.35 5.23 -22.88
C ARG A 161 -5.33 6.70 -23.28
N THR A 162 -6.50 7.36 -23.25
CA THR A 162 -6.63 8.78 -23.54
C THR A 162 -5.85 9.63 -22.53
N ALA A 163 -6.02 9.35 -21.22
CA ALA A 163 -5.33 10.11 -20.19
C ALA A 163 -3.80 10.01 -20.29
N ILE A 164 -3.26 8.83 -20.61
CA ILE A 164 -1.82 8.64 -20.83
C ILE A 164 -1.37 9.38 -22.09
N SER A 165 -2.15 9.30 -23.17
CA SER A 165 -1.84 10.01 -24.39
C SER A 165 -1.79 11.52 -24.18
N ASP A 166 -2.78 12.08 -23.49
CA ASP A 166 -2.85 13.51 -23.18
C ASP A 166 -1.62 13.95 -22.34
N MET A 167 -1.19 13.13 -21.38
CA MET A 167 -0.01 13.40 -20.58
C MET A 167 1.27 13.41 -21.43
N VAL A 168 1.42 12.48 -22.38
CA VAL A 168 2.57 12.43 -23.29
C VAL A 168 2.58 13.63 -24.24
N TYR A 169 1.41 14.01 -24.77
CA TYR A 169 1.30 15.20 -25.61
C TYR A 169 1.62 16.50 -24.87
N ALA A 170 1.12 16.65 -23.64
CA ALA A 170 1.43 17.82 -22.79
C ALA A 170 2.94 17.90 -22.48
N TYR A 171 3.59 16.77 -22.24
CA TYR A 171 5.04 16.69 -22.04
C TYR A 171 5.80 17.08 -23.31
N ALA A 172 5.37 16.58 -24.48
CA ALA A 172 5.96 16.93 -25.77
C ALA A 172 5.83 18.44 -26.09
N GLU A 173 4.71 19.06 -25.76
CA GLU A 173 4.54 20.51 -25.88
C GLU A 173 5.48 21.29 -24.96
N THR A 174 5.68 20.81 -23.74
CA THR A 174 6.64 21.41 -22.81
C THR A 174 8.06 21.36 -23.37
N LEU A 175 8.49 20.23 -23.95
CA LEU A 175 9.80 20.07 -24.59
C LEU A 175 9.96 21.02 -25.80
N LYS A 176 8.91 21.20 -26.63
CA LYS A 176 8.92 22.17 -27.70
C LYS A 176 9.08 23.60 -27.19
N GLY A 177 8.41 23.95 -26.09
CA GLY A 177 8.56 25.23 -25.43
C GLY A 177 10.00 25.49 -24.94
N MET A 178 10.77 24.43 -24.66
CA MET A 178 12.20 24.47 -24.29
C MET A 178 13.13 24.49 -25.53
N GLY A 179 12.59 24.59 -26.75
CA GLY A 179 13.37 24.65 -28.00
C GLY A 179 13.82 23.28 -28.55
N GLN A 180 13.29 22.19 -28.03
CA GLN A 180 13.58 20.87 -28.58
C GLN A 180 12.66 20.55 -29.78
N THR A 181 13.23 19.97 -30.82
CA THR A 181 12.46 19.45 -31.97
C THR A 181 11.89 18.08 -31.61
N VAL A 182 10.57 18.00 -31.51
CA VAL A 182 9.86 16.74 -31.20
C VAL A 182 8.96 16.40 -32.39
N ASP A 183 9.20 15.24 -33.01
CA ASP A 183 8.37 14.76 -34.12
C ASP A 183 7.01 14.29 -33.60
N LYS A 184 5.94 14.67 -34.29
CA LYS A 184 4.57 14.28 -33.93
C LYS A 184 4.32 12.77 -34.09
N SER A 185 5.00 12.13 -35.05
CA SER A 185 4.90 10.68 -35.28
C SER A 185 5.46 9.89 -34.09
N ASP A 186 6.64 10.30 -33.60
CA ASP A 186 7.33 9.67 -32.48
C ASP A 186 6.53 9.83 -31.17
N VAL A 187 5.94 11.01 -30.97
CA VAL A 187 5.05 11.27 -29.82
C VAL A 187 3.84 10.34 -29.82
N LYS A 188 3.22 10.14 -31.00
CA LYS A 188 2.05 9.27 -31.14
C LYS A 188 2.39 7.80 -30.88
N GLU A 189 3.52 7.34 -31.41
CA GLU A 189 3.99 5.98 -31.19
C GLU A 189 4.37 5.74 -29.75
N LEU A 190 5.08 6.70 -29.13
CA LEU A 190 5.42 6.66 -27.70
C LEU A 190 4.17 6.64 -26.83
N ALA A 191 3.19 7.49 -27.10
CA ALA A 191 1.94 7.54 -26.35
C ALA A 191 1.19 6.20 -26.40
N LYS A 192 1.11 5.58 -27.59
CA LYS A 192 0.49 4.27 -27.77
C LYS A 192 1.25 3.20 -27.01
N THR A 193 2.56 3.12 -27.15
CA THR A 193 3.40 2.11 -26.51
C THR A 193 3.35 2.22 -24.99
N LEU A 194 3.39 3.44 -24.43
CA LEU A 194 3.27 3.66 -22.99
C LEU A 194 1.88 3.29 -22.47
N ALA A 195 0.81 3.65 -23.20
CA ALA A 195 -0.54 3.32 -22.81
C ALA A 195 -0.77 1.80 -22.79
N ASP A 196 -0.37 1.10 -23.84
CA ASP A 196 -0.53 -0.35 -23.94
C ASP A 196 0.31 -1.06 -22.85
N SER A 197 1.55 -0.62 -22.61
CA SER A 197 2.39 -1.15 -21.53
C SER A 197 1.78 -0.92 -20.15
N PHE A 198 1.25 0.28 -19.88
CA PHE A 198 0.61 0.61 -18.61
C PHE A 198 -0.62 -0.26 -18.35
N ILE A 199 -1.47 -0.46 -19.37
CA ILE A 199 -2.67 -1.29 -19.26
C ILE A 199 -2.29 -2.75 -18.94
N MET A 200 -1.25 -3.29 -19.59
CA MET A 200 -0.75 -4.65 -19.32
C MET A 200 -0.20 -4.82 -17.90
N LEU A 201 0.38 -3.77 -17.32
CA LEU A 201 0.96 -3.78 -15.98
C LEU A 201 -0.04 -3.35 -14.89
N MET A 202 -1.20 -2.85 -15.28
CA MET A 202 -2.21 -2.31 -14.37
C MET A 202 -2.61 -3.26 -13.23
N PRO A 203 -2.82 -4.57 -13.43
CA PRO A 203 -3.16 -5.48 -12.35
C PRO A 203 -2.07 -5.53 -11.25
N GLY A 204 -0.81 -5.63 -11.64
CA GLY A 204 0.32 -5.62 -10.72
C GLY A 204 0.47 -4.28 -9.98
N LEU A 205 0.34 -3.18 -10.71
CA LEU A 205 0.40 -1.82 -10.14
C LEU A 205 -0.72 -1.58 -9.13
N MET A 206 -1.95 -1.99 -9.43
CA MET A 206 -3.07 -1.86 -8.50
C MET A 206 -2.83 -2.64 -7.21
N ILE A 207 -2.43 -3.91 -7.30
CA ILE A 207 -2.16 -4.73 -6.12
C ILE A 207 -0.99 -4.15 -5.31
N ALA A 208 0.08 -3.74 -5.98
CA ALA A 208 1.22 -3.09 -5.32
C ALA A 208 0.80 -1.81 -4.59
N PHE A 209 0.00 -0.97 -5.24
CA PHE A 209 -0.54 0.25 -4.64
C PHE A 209 -1.38 -0.06 -3.40
N LEU A 210 -2.29 -1.03 -3.47
CA LEU A 210 -3.13 -1.44 -2.34
C LEU A 210 -2.28 -1.93 -1.16
N GLN A 211 -1.23 -2.71 -1.43
CA GLN A 211 -0.31 -3.17 -0.38
C GLN A 211 0.44 -2.01 0.28
N ILE A 212 0.97 -1.08 -0.52
CA ILE A 212 1.66 0.11 -0.01
C ILE A 212 0.70 0.95 0.83
N PHE A 213 -0.52 1.20 0.33
CA PHE A 213 -1.55 1.92 1.04
C PHE A 213 -1.85 1.27 2.41
N CYS A 214 -2.17 -0.02 2.42
CA CYS A 214 -2.49 -0.76 3.63
C CYS A 214 -1.30 -0.84 4.60
N TYR A 215 -0.08 -0.92 4.08
CA TYR A 215 1.13 -0.86 4.89
C TYR A 215 1.25 0.48 5.63
N PHE A 216 1.02 1.60 4.95
CA PHE A 216 1.01 2.92 5.58
C PHE A 216 -0.09 3.06 6.63
N VAL A 217 -1.29 2.53 6.37
CA VAL A 217 -2.37 2.49 7.37
C VAL A 217 -1.91 1.77 8.64
N THR A 218 -1.24 0.61 8.52
CA THR A 218 -0.69 -0.10 9.69
C THR A 218 0.38 0.72 10.42
N CYS A 219 1.17 1.51 9.71
CA CYS A 219 2.18 2.38 10.30
C CYS A 219 1.55 3.52 11.11
N ILE A 220 0.56 4.21 10.53
CA ILE A 220 -0.19 5.28 11.21
C ILE A 220 -0.89 4.72 12.45
N PHE A 221 -1.55 3.58 12.32
CA PHE A 221 -2.21 2.89 13.43
C PHE A 221 -1.23 2.55 14.55
N THR A 222 -0.10 1.91 14.24
CA THR A 222 0.91 1.51 15.23
C THR A 222 1.49 2.73 15.97
N PHE A 223 1.78 3.81 15.22
CA PHE A 223 2.26 5.06 15.81
C PHE A 223 1.23 5.69 16.76
N SER A 224 -0.03 5.73 16.34
CA SER A 224 -1.14 6.31 17.11
C SER A 224 -1.47 5.47 18.33
N ALA A 225 -1.47 4.14 18.23
CA ALA A 225 -1.69 3.22 19.33
C ALA A 225 -0.64 3.37 20.43
N ARG A 226 0.64 3.54 20.04
CA ARG A 226 1.71 3.83 21.01
C ARG A 226 1.51 5.16 21.74
N LYS A 227 1.16 6.22 21.00
CA LYS A 227 0.87 7.53 21.63
C LYS A 227 -0.34 7.47 22.56
N ALA A 228 -1.37 6.73 22.18
CA ALA A 228 -2.56 6.52 22.98
C ALA A 228 -2.31 5.58 24.19
N ARG A 229 -1.11 5.02 24.33
CA ARG A 229 -0.79 4.01 25.35
C ARG A 229 -1.78 2.84 25.35
N CYS A 230 -2.32 2.53 24.20
CA CYS A 230 -3.19 1.39 24.01
C CYS A 230 -2.31 0.13 24.04
N GLU A 231 -2.65 -0.86 24.86
CA GLU A 231 -1.93 -2.17 24.94
C GLU A 231 -2.25 -3.04 23.73
N VAL A 232 -2.18 -2.47 22.56
CA VAL A 232 -2.37 -3.21 21.32
C VAL A 232 -1.06 -3.89 21.00
N ILE A 233 -1.05 -5.19 21.19
CA ILE A 233 0.09 -6.03 20.84
C ILE A 233 0.04 -6.26 19.32
N ILE A 234 0.60 -5.34 18.56
CA ILE A 234 1.02 -5.68 17.21
C ILE A 234 2.37 -6.35 17.37
N PRO A 235 2.48 -7.62 16.98
CA PRO A 235 3.77 -8.31 17.02
C PRO A 235 4.71 -7.57 16.07
N SER A 236 5.78 -7.10 16.58
CA SER A 236 6.84 -6.29 15.97
C SER A 236 6.54 -4.79 15.86
N PRO A 237 7.27 -3.98 16.63
CA PRO A 237 7.27 -2.53 16.52
C PRO A 237 8.01 -2.01 15.28
N ARG A 238 8.54 -2.88 14.45
CA ARG A 238 9.42 -2.57 13.33
C ARG A 238 8.66 -2.51 12.02
N TRP A 239 9.24 -1.81 11.05
CA TRP A 239 8.71 -1.66 9.71
C TRP A 239 8.76 -2.94 8.87
N GLU A 240 9.25 -4.03 9.43
CA GLU A 240 9.43 -5.30 8.75
C GLU A 240 8.10 -6.00 8.45
N LEU A 241 7.94 -6.37 7.20
CA LEU A 241 7.05 -7.42 6.77
C LEU A 241 7.87 -8.73 6.74
N TYR A 242 7.23 -9.83 7.09
CA TYR A 242 7.92 -11.12 7.16
C TYR A 242 7.28 -12.14 6.21
N PRO A 243 7.56 -12.03 4.91
CA PRO A 243 6.95 -12.89 3.90
C PRO A 243 7.41 -14.35 4.05
N THR A 244 6.64 -15.26 3.45
CA THR A 244 6.95 -16.68 3.44
C THR A 244 8.10 -16.98 2.48
N MET A 245 8.78 -18.12 2.68
CA MET A 245 9.83 -18.57 1.75
C MET A 245 9.31 -18.74 0.32
N VAL A 246 8.06 -19.16 0.16
CA VAL A 246 7.39 -19.26 -1.15
C VAL A 246 7.36 -17.90 -1.86
N THR A 247 7.05 -16.82 -1.15
CA THR A 247 7.04 -15.46 -1.71
C THR A 247 8.45 -15.04 -2.17
N VAL A 248 9.49 -15.42 -1.42
CA VAL A 248 10.90 -15.16 -1.82
C VAL A 248 11.24 -15.89 -3.12
N ILE A 249 10.85 -17.16 -3.23
CA ILE A 249 11.09 -17.96 -4.44
C ILE A 249 10.33 -17.38 -5.64
N ILE A 250 9.06 -17.03 -5.47
CA ILE A 250 8.26 -16.40 -6.54
C ILE A 250 8.93 -15.10 -7.01
N TYR A 251 9.37 -14.24 -6.08
CA TYR A 251 10.04 -12.99 -6.42
C TYR A 251 11.35 -13.23 -7.17
N ALA A 252 12.20 -14.14 -6.67
CA ALA A 252 13.48 -14.46 -7.30
C ALA A 252 13.30 -15.03 -8.71
N VAL A 253 12.38 -16.00 -8.88
CA VAL A 253 12.07 -16.58 -10.19
C VAL A 253 11.52 -15.51 -11.14
N SER A 254 10.65 -14.63 -10.66
CA SER A 254 10.06 -13.55 -11.47
C SER A 254 11.12 -12.55 -11.93
N ILE A 255 12.09 -12.17 -11.09
CA ILE A 255 13.20 -11.28 -11.47
C ILE A 255 14.09 -11.96 -12.51
N VAL A 256 14.42 -13.24 -12.31
CA VAL A 256 15.25 -13.99 -13.28
C VAL A 256 14.55 -14.12 -14.62
N LEU A 257 13.25 -14.49 -14.62
CA LEU A 257 12.45 -14.56 -15.85
C LEU A 257 12.36 -13.20 -16.54
N PHE A 258 12.11 -12.13 -15.79
CA PHE A 258 12.09 -10.77 -16.33
C PHE A 258 13.43 -10.39 -16.93
N GLY A 259 14.56 -10.66 -16.25
CA GLY A 259 15.89 -10.39 -16.75
C GLY A 259 16.23 -11.16 -18.03
N ILE A 260 15.92 -12.47 -18.06
CA ILE A 260 16.11 -13.32 -19.25
C ILE A 260 15.27 -12.79 -20.42
N THR A 261 13.98 -12.56 -20.21
CA THR A 261 13.09 -12.07 -21.28
C THR A 261 13.49 -10.68 -21.75
N TYR A 262 13.97 -9.79 -20.88
CA TYR A 262 14.48 -8.47 -21.27
C TYR A 262 15.71 -8.55 -22.16
N ILE A 263 16.66 -9.43 -21.83
CA ILE A 263 17.89 -9.62 -22.64
C ILE A 263 17.56 -10.24 -24.00
N PHE A 264 16.64 -11.21 -24.06
CA PHE A 264 16.29 -11.90 -25.30
C PHE A 264 15.18 -11.21 -26.12
N ALA A 265 14.34 -10.36 -25.50
CA ALA A 265 13.27 -9.63 -26.19
C ALA A 265 13.81 -8.51 -27.10
N SER A 266 15.06 -8.10 -26.96
CA SER A 266 15.73 -7.22 -27.95
C SER A 266 15.80 -7.83 -29.35
N ALA A 267 15.51 -9.14 -29.48
CA ALA A 267 15.51 -9.87 -30.75
C ALA A 267 14.10 -10.16 -31.32
N SER A 268 13.01 -9.92 -30.58
CA SER A 268 11.64 -10.19 -31.05
C SER A 268 10.67 -9.12 -30.57
N SER A 269 9.96 -8.49 -31.49
CA SER A 269 9.07 -7.32 -31.32
C SER A 269 7.75 -7.56 -30.57
N SER A 270 7.63 -8.59 -29.78
CA SER A 270 6.42 -8.89 -29.02
C SER A 270 6.77 -9.12 -27.57
N GLY A 271 6.31 -8.24 -26.68
CA GLY A 271 6.34 -8.51 -25.25
C GLY A 271 5.72 -9.86 -24.96
N SER A 272 6.54 -10.88 -24.71
CA SER A 272 6.03 -12.23 -24.50
C SER A 272 5.10 -12.19 -23.29
N VAL A 273 4.00 -12.94 -23.31
CA VAL A 273 3.07 -13.08 -22.18
C VAL A 273 3.83 -13.40 -20.88
N VAL A 274 4.92 -14.17 -21.01
CA VAL A 274 5.82 -14.52 -19.90
C VAL A 274 6.45 -13.26 -19.28
N ASN A 275 6.88 -12.28 -20.09
CA ASN A 275 7.46 -11.04 -19.60
C ASN A 275 6.43 -10.20 -18.82
N ILE A 276 5.20 -10.09 -19.35
CA ILE A 276 4.12 -9.37 -18.69
C ILE A 276 3.76 -10.02 -17.34
N VAL A 277 3.64 -11.35 -17.32
CA VAL A 277 3.35 -12.09 -16.10
C VAL A 277 4.48 -11.95 -15.09
N ALA A 278 5.74 -12.14 -15.51
CA ALA A 278 6.90 -12.00 -14.65
C ALA A 278 7.00 -10.59 -14.03
N TYR A 279 6.78 -9.55 -14.85
CA TYR A 279 6.83 -8.17 -14.37
C TYR A 279 5.68 -7.84 -13.41
N ASN A 280 4.46 -8.30 -13.68
CA ASN A 280 3.35 -8.15 -12.74
C ASN A 280 3.63 -8.86 -11.41
N LEU A 281 4.22 -10.07 -11.42
CA LEU A 281 4.61 -10.78 -10.20
C LEU A 281 5.70 -10.03 -9.42
N VAL A 282 6.68 -9.43 -10.11
CA VAL A 282 7.68 -8.56 -9.47
C VAL A 282 6.98 -7.35 -8.84
N LEU A 283 6.05 -6.69 -9.53
CA LEU A 283 5.31 -5.55 -8.99
C LEU A 283 4.48 -5.92 -7.76
N ILE A 284 3.82 -7.07 -7.76
CA ILE A 284 2.99 -7.54 -6.65
C ILE A 284 3.84 -7.88 -5.42
N THR A 285 4.99 -8.48 -5.60
CA THR A 285 5.81 -8.99 -4.49
C THR A 285 6.82 -7.97 -3.97
N SER A 286 7.28 -7.03 -4.81
CA SER A 286 8.32 -6.07 -4.46
C SER A 286 7.99 -5.13 -3.29
N PRO A 287 6.74 -4.65 -3.05
CA PRO A 287 6.46 -3.76 -1.92
C PRO A 287 6.75 -4.40 -0.56
N VAL A 288 6.47 -5.70 -0.43
CA VAL A 288 6.72 -6.44 0.81
C VAL A 288 8.22 -6.51 1.10
N PHE A 289 9.02 -6.79 0.08
CA PHE A 289 10.48 -6.85 0.21
C PHE A 289 11.11 -5.46 0.34
N ALA A 290 10.58 -4.45 -0.34
CA ALA A 290 11.03 -3.08 -0.17
C ALA A 290 10.82 -2.59 1.28
N ALA A 291 9.66 -2.88 1.87
CA ALA A 291 9.38 -2.55 3.26
C ALA A 291 10.34 -3.27 4.24
N THR A 292 10.64 -4.55 3.99
CA THR A 292 11.63 -5.31 4.78
C THR A 292 13.03 -4.73 4.60
N GLY A 293 13.42 -4.40 3.38
CA GLY A 293 14.74 -3.80 3.09
C GLY A 293 14.92 -2.46 3.78
N VAL A 294 13.92 -1.57 3.72
CA VAL A 294 13.93 -0.29 4.48
C VAL A 294 14.02 -0.55 5.98
N GLY A 295 13.27 -1.54 6.50
CA GLY A 295 13.31 -1.92 7.92
C GLY A 295 14.72 -2.28 8.38
N MET A 296 15.42 -3.11 7.59
CA MET A 296 16.80 -3.51 7.88
C MET A 296 17.79 -2.35 7.84
N LEU A 297 17.66 -1.47 6.84
CA LEU A 297 18.50 -0.27 6.73
C LEU A 297 18.26 0.70 7.90
N ALA A 298 17.06 0.71 8.46
CA ALA A 298 16.71 1.53 9.62
C ALA A 298 17.16 0.93 10.97
N GLU A 299 17.54 -0.36 11.03
CA GLU A 299 18.00 -0.99 12.26
C GLU A 299 19.34 -0.42 12.75
N LYS A 300 19.37 -0.05 14.07
CA LYS A 300 20.56 0.52 14.71
C LYS A 300 21.76 -0.46 14.77
N LYS A 301 21.50 -1.76 14.65
CA LYS A 301 22.50 -2.83 14.78
C LYS A 301 22.94 -3.43 13.44
N SER A 302 22.53 -2.85 12.30
CA SER A 302 22.97 -3.36 11.00
C SER A 302 24.49 -3.15 10.85
N PRO A 303 25.28 -4.19 10.62
CA PRO A 303 26.73 -4.07 10.46
C PRO A 303 27.13 -3.20 9.26
N MET A 304 26.28 -3.08 8.24
CA MET A 304 26.51 -2.21 7.09
C MET A 304 26.45 -0.70 7.41
N VAL A 305 25.80 -0.32 8.50
CA VAL A 305 25.47 1.09 8.80
C VAL A 305 26.22 1.62 10.02
N TYR A 306 26.98 0.76 10.71
CA TYR A 306 27.71 1.16 11.91
C TYR A 306 28.84 2.15 11.56
N GLY A 307 28.77 3.36 12.08
CA GLY A 307 29.79 4.41 11.91
C GLY A 307 29.60 5.39 10.75
N ARG A 308 28.82 5.05 9.69
CA ARG A 308 28.59 5.92 8.53
C ARG A 308 27.11 6.12 8.19
N ARG A 309 26.25 5.96 9.17
CA ARG A 309 24.80 5.97 9.00
C ARG A 309 24.26 7.24 8.33
N GLY A 310 24.77 8.40 8.71
CA GLY A 310 24.33 9.67 8.11
C GLY A 310 24.66 9.75 6.63
N MET A 311 25.85 9.33 6.25
CA MET A 311 26.27 9.30 4.84
C MET A 311 25.47 8.29 4.03
N PHE A 312 25.15 7.12 4.60
CA PHE A 312 24.35 6.11 3.94
C PHE A 312 22.90 6.57 3.73
N ILE A 313 22.28 7.18 4.74
CA ILE A 313 20.93 7.77 4.61
C ILE A 313 20.92 8.88 3.56
N PHE A 314 21.94 9.75 3.58
CA PHE A 314 22.08 10.83 2.60
C PHE A 314 22.23 10.29 1.17
N MET A 315 23.12 9.32 0.96
CA MET A 315 23.27 8.65 -0.34
C MET A 315 21.98 7.95 -0.79
N PHE A 316 21.28 7.31 0.14
CA PHE A 316 19.99 6.66 -0.14
C PHE A 316 18.91 7.66 -0.57
N VAL A 317 18.83 8.82 0.11
CA VAL A 317 17.91 9.90 -0.26
C VAL A 317 18.24 10.46 -1.64
N ILE A 318 19.53 10.69 -1.93
CA ILE A 318 19.97 11.13 -3.27
C ILE A 318 19.56 10.10 -4.33
N LEU A 319 19.87 8.83 -4.12
CA LEU A 319 19.50 7.77 -5.06
C LEU A 319 17.98 7.67 -5.22
N LEU A 320 17.20 7.86 -4.16
CA LEU A 320 15.74 7.85 -4.23
C LEU A 320 15.20 9.01 -5.07
N VAL A 321 15.85 10.17 -5.05
CA VAL A 321 15.44 11.35 -5.82
C VAL A 321 15.86 11.24 -7.28
N PHE A 322 17.11 10.82 -7.55
CA PHE A 322 17.67 10.80 -8.91
C PHE A 322 17.42 9.50 -9.68
N ALA A 323 17.28 8.37 -8.97
CA ALA A 323 17.06 7.05 -9.56
C ALA A 323 16.06 6.22 -8.74
N PRO A 324 14.80 6.66 -8.57
CA PRO A 324 13.83 6.03 -7.66
C PRO A 324 13.58 4.57 -8.02
N GLN A 325 13.53 4.23 -9.30
CA GLN A 325 13.26 2.88 -9.75
C GLN A 325 14.41 1.91 -9.43
N ILE A 326 15.65 2.35 -9.63
CA ILE A 326 16.85 1.55 -9.31
C ILE A 326 16.93 1.35 -7.79
N THR A 327 16.71 2.42 -7.03
CA THR A 327 16.73 2.37 -5.56
C THR A 327 15.66 1.45 -5.01
N TYR A 328 14.45 1.54 -5.52
CA TYR A 328 13.34 0.66 -5.14
C TYR A 328 13.65 -0.81 -5.42
N THR A 329 14.17 -1.10 -6.61
CA THR A 329 14.55 -2.47 -7.00
C THR A 329 15.67 -3.02 -6.13
N MET A 330 16.72 -2.22 -5.89
CA MET A 330 17.82 -2.62 -5.00
C MET A 330 17.35 -2.91 -3.57
N VAL A 331 16.54 -2.03 -3.00
CA VAL A 331 16.00 -2.21 -1.64
C VAL A 331 15.11 -3.45 -1.57
N SER A 332 14.31 -3.73 -2.60
CA SER A 332 13.50 -4.94 -2.67
C SER A 332 14.36 -6.21 -2.73
N ILE A 333 15.43 -6.21 -3.52
CA ILE A 333 16.38 -7.34 -3.58
C ILE A 333 17.06 -7.56 -2.24
N PHE A 334 17.54 -6.48 -1.59
CA PHE A 334 18.12 -6.56 -0.25
C PHE A 334 17.14 -7.15 0.77
N GLY A 335 15.88 -6.70 0.73
CA GLY A 335 14.85 -7.23 1.59
C GLY A 335 14.58 -8.71 1.36
N ALA A 336 14.56 -9.16 0.11
CA ALA A 336 14.37 -10.57 -0.24
C ALA A 336 15.53 -11.45 0.25
N VAL A 337 16.78 -11.01 0.04
CA VAL A 337 17.98 -11.69 0.55
C VAL A 337 17.96 -11.79 2.07
N ALA A 338 17.56 -10.73 2.73
CA ALA A 338 17.46 -10.69 4.19
C ALA A 338 16.43 -11.68 4.75
N VAL A 339 15.25 -11.72 4.14
CA VAL A 339 14.21 -12.69 4.51
C VAL A 339 14.71 -14.12 4.29
N PHE A 340 15.38 -14.36 3.16
CA PHE A 340 15.96 -15.67 2.83
C PHE A 340 16.95 -16.13 3.90
N ILE A 341 17.94 -15.28 4.25
CA ILE A 341 18.95 -15.60 5.27
C ILE A 341 18.29 -15.89 6.63
N LYS A 342 17.34 -15.04 7.03
CA LYS A 342 16.66 -15.17 8.33
C LYS A 342 15.82 -16.44 8.40
N ARG A 343 15.05 -16.75 7.34
CA ARG A 343 14.25 -17.98 7.26
C ARG A 343 15.12 -19.23 7.25
N ARG A 344 16.25 -19.17 6.54
CA ARG A 344 17.20 -20.30 6.54
C ARG A 344 17.81 -20.52 7.92
N ALA A 345 18.17 -19.46 8.63
CA ALA A 345 18.66 -19.56 10.01
C ALA A 345 17.63 -20.15 10.97
N GLU A 346 16.35 -19.83 10.79
CA GLU A 346 15.26 -20.41 11.60
C GLU A 346 14.98 -21.89 11.29
N SER A 347 15.31 -22.37 10.08
CA SER A 347 15.11 -23.77 9.65
C SER A 347 16.25 -24.69 10.05
N LEU A 348 17.39 -24.15 10.50
CA LEU A 348 18.50 -24.97 11.00
C LEU A 348 18.15 -25.49 12.41
N PRO A 349 18.38 -26.79 12.70
CA PRO A 349 18.18 -27.31 14.04
C PRO A 349 19.06 -26.50 14.99
N LYS A 350 18.46 -26.02 16.09
CA LYS A 350 19.23 -25.46 17.19
C LYS A 350 20.07 -26.61 17.76
N ASN A 351 21.37 -26.54 17.61
CA ASN A 351 22.26 -27.41 18.33
C ASN A 351 22.07 -27.14 19.83
N ASP A 352 21.51 -28.12 20.55
CA ASP A 352 21.33 -28.09 22.01
C ASP A 352 22.68 -28.25 22.76
N ASP A 353 23.80 -28.06 22.07
CA ASP A 353 25.16 -28.30 22.64
C ASP A 353 25.65 -27.18 23.57
N ASP A 354 24.87 -26.11 23.82
CA ASP A 354 25.29 -25.02 24.75
C ASP A 354 24.91 -25.29 26.24
N ASN A 355 24.33 -26.42 26.58
CA ASN A 355 23.96 -26.75 27.97
C ASN A 355 24.96 -27.69 28.73
N GLY A 356 26.21 -27.74 28.28
CA GLY A 356 27.20 -28.69 28.83
C GLY A 356 28.49 -28.10 29.36
N MET A 357 28.57 -26.80 29.72
CA MET A 357 29.73 -26.26 30.47
C MET A 357 29.28 -25.16 31.43
N MET A 358 28.88 -25.61 32.63
CA MET A 358 29.05 -24.89 33.90
C MET A 358 29.54 -25.88 34.95
#